data_c6ecb850ab9061f718271aea45141364
#
_entry.id   c6ecb850ab9061f718271aea45141364
#
_cell.length_a   1.000
_cell.length_b   1.000
_cell.length_c   1.000
_cell.angle_alpha   90.00
_cell.angle_beta   90.00
_cell.angle_gamma   90.00
#
_symmetry.space_group_name_H-M   'P 1'
#
loop_
_entity.id
_entity.type
_entity.pdbx_description
1 polymer ?
#
loop_
_entity_poly.entity_id
_entity_poly.type
_entity_poly.pdbx_seq_one_letter_code
_entity_poly.pdbx_strand_id
1 'polypeptide(L)'
;MVNLYIGDNISYIGHCAFGHCANLEEVTLSENVASIQHNAFKESLNLRTIYCKSKNPPSVLEKHWHGSNKRSMNLYVPKGFSNRYKIQEGWRFFNIYEEDI
;
A
#
# COMPACT_ATOMS: atom_id res chain seq x y z
N MET A 1 -13.65 6.86 10.34
CA MET A 1 -12.72 6.10 9.48
C MET A 1 -12.66 6.75 8.10
N VAL A 2 -11.46 6.95 7.56
CA VAL A 2 -11.29 7.52 6.24
C VAL A 2 -10.71 6.46 5.30
N ASN A 3 -11.41 6.23 4.20
CA ASN A 3 -10.98 5.31 3.15
C ASN A 3 -10.57 6.13 1.94
N LEU A 4 -9.38 5.87 1.41
CA LEU A 4 -8.87 6.55 0.23
C LEU A 4 -8.84 5.56 -0.93
N TYR A 5 -9.47 5.93 -2.05
CA TYR A 5 -9.39 5.16 -3.28
C TYR A 5 -8.51 5.88 -4.29
N ILE A 6 -7.44 5.21 -4.73
CA ILE A 6 -6.55 5.74 -5.76
C ILE A 6 -7.02 5.17 -7.09
N GLY A 7 -7.56 6.04 -7.94
CA GLY A 7 -8.27 5.63 -9.15
C GLY A 7 -7.38 5.15 -10.29
N ASP A 8 -8.05 4.73 -11.38
CA ASP A 8 -7.40 4.01 -12.47
C ASP A 8 -6.44 4.87 -13.30
N ASN A 9 -6.58 6.18 -13.24
CA ASN A 9 -5.72 7.08 -14.01
C ASN A 9 -4.43 7.46 -13.27
N ILE A 10 -4.23 6.93 -12.08
CA ILE A 10 -3.04 7.24 -11.28
C ILE A 10 -2.07 6.09 -11.36
N SER A 11 -0.86 6.37 -11.87
CA SER A 11 0.19 5.36 -12.02
C SER A 11 1.24 5.43 -10.92
N TYR A 12 1.32 6.54 -10.18
CA TYR A 12 2.23 6.61 -9.04
C TYR A 12 1.68 7.52 -7.95
N ILE A 13 2.16 7.31 -6.73
CA ILE A 13 1.83 8.14 -5.58
C ILE A 13 3.06 8.97 -5.26
N GLY A 14 2.89 10.28 -5.24
CA GLY A 14 4.00 11.21 -5.13
C GLY A 14 4.64 11.25 -3.76
N HIS A 15 5.79 11.91 -3.70
CA HIS A 15 6.57 12.12 -2.50
C HIS A 15 5.73 12.81 -1.41
N CYS A 16 5.61 12.18 -0.25
CA CYS A 16 4.86 12.69 0.91
C CYS A 16 3.38 12.97 0.64
N ALA A 17 2.81 12.40 -0.43
CA ALA A 17 1.45 12.75 -0.86
C ALA A 17 0.41 12.56 0.24
N PHE A 18 0.55 11.52 1.06
CA PHE A 18 -0.39 11.19 2.13
C PHE A 18 0.32 11.07 3.48
N GLY A 19 1.43 11.77 3.63
CA GLY A 19 2.15 11.80 4.89
C GLY A 19 1.35 12.47 6.00
N HIS A 20 1.47 11.98 7.22
CA HIS A 20 0.81 12.54 8.41
C HIS A 20 -0.72 12.58 8.33
N CYS A 21 -1.33 11.69 7.52
CA CYS A 21 -2.78 11.60 7.42
C CYS A 21 -3.33 10.80 8.62
N ALA A 22 -3.54 11.49 9.73
CA ALA A 22 -3.89 10.84 11.00
C ALA A 22 -5.19 10.05 10.96
N ASN A 23 -6.14 10.45 10.10
CA ASN A 23 -7.45 9.79 10.03
C ASN A 23 -7.55 8.73 8.93
N LEU A 24 -6.47 8.53 8.17
CA LEU A 24 -6.47 7.57 7.08
C LEU A 24 -6.30 6.16 7.66
N GLU A 25 -7.24 5.27 7.37
CA GLU A 25 -7.24 3.91 7.88
C GLU A 25 -7.15 2.85 6.80
N GLU A 26 -7.73 3.11 5.62
CA GLU A 26 -7.70 2.17 4.50
C GLU A 26 -7.34 2.88 3.20
N VAL A 27 -6.56 2.21 2.38
CA VAL A 27 -6.21 2.70 1.05
C VAL A 27 -6.46 1.59 0.05
N THR A 28 -7.13 1.93 -1.06
CA THR A 28 -7.27 1.03 -2.19
C THR A 28 -6.44 1.58 -3.34
N LEU A 29 -5.50 0.79 -3.81
CA LEU A 29 -4.66 1.12 -4.96
C LEU A 29 -5.19 0.38 -6.18
N SER A 30 -5.49 1.12 -7.25
CA SER A 30 -5.97 0.51 -8.49
C SER A 30 -4.87 -0.34 -9.13
N GLU A 31 -5.24 -1.13 -10.12
CA GLU A 31 -4.29 -2.01 -10.80
C GLU A 31 -3.22 -1.25 -11.60
N ASN A 32 -3.42 0.04 -11.83
CA ASN A 32 -2.49 0.85 -12.62
C ASN A 32 -1.42 1.56 -11.78
N VAL A 33 -1.50 1.51 -10.47
CA VAL A 33 -0.47 2.11 -9.62
C VAL A 33 0.79 1.27 -9.72
N ALA A 34 1.85 1.87 -10.25
CA ALA A 34 3.12 1.17 -10.50
C ALA A 34 4.22 1.53 -9.52
N SER A 35 4.14 2.67 -8.85
CA SER A 35 5.16 3.06 -7.88
C SER A 35 4.60 3.95 -6.79
N ILE A 36 5.18 3.82 -5.60
CA ILE A 36 4.87 4.65 -4.44
C ILE A 36 6.17 5.34 -4.07
N GLN A 37 6.17 6.67 -4.14
CA GLN A 37 7.36 7.46 -3.97
C GLN A 37 7.73 7.63 -2.49
N HIS A 38 8.90 8.21 -2.27
CA HIS A 38 9.49 8.38 -0.95
C HIS A 38 8.51 9.03 0.04
N ASN A 39 8.32 8.37 1.19
CA ASN A 39 7.51 8.88 2.30
C ASN A 39 6.04 9.16 1.96
N ALA A 40 5.49 8.54 0.92
CA ALA A 40 4.11 8.80 0.50
C ALA A 40 3.10 8.63 1.65
N PHE A 41 3.32 7.68 2.53
CA PHE A 41 2.45 7.40 3.69
C PHE A 41 3.19 7.55 5.03
N LYS A 42 4.24 8.33 5.05
CA LYS A 42 5.03 8.52 6.27
C LYS A 42 4.15 9.00 7.41
N GLU A 43 4.25 8.31 8.56
CA GLU A 43 3.57 8.68 9.80
C GLU A 43 2.05 8.79 9.69
N SER A 44 1.45 8.06 8.75
CA SER A 44 0.00 7.87 8.75
C SER A 44 -0.29 6.72 9.73
N LEU A 45 -0.30 7.04 11.01
CA LEU A 45 -0.19 6.06 12.10
C LEU A 45 -1.43 5.19 12.27
N ASN A 46 -2.57 5.62 11.75
CA ASN A 46 -3.81 4.83 11.83
C ASN A 46 -4.08 3.99 10.59
N LEU A 47 -3.17 4.04 9.61
CA LEU A 47 -3.31 3.23 8.42
C LEU A 47 -3.11 1.74 8.78
N ARG A 48 -4.11 0.93 8.50
CA ARG A 48 -4.15 -0.49 8.89
C ARG A 48 -4.26 -1.44 7.71
N THR A 49 -4.89 -1.01 6.63
CA THR A 49 -5.28 -1.90 5.55
C THR A 49 -5.01 -1.27 4.20
N ILE A 50 -4.37 -2.03 3.32
CA ILE A 50 -4.17 -1.64 1.93
C ILE A 50 -4.74 -2.73 1.05
N TYR A 51 -5.62 -2.34 0.13
CA TYR A 51 -6.10 -3.19 -0.95
C TYR A 51 -5.31 -2.81 -2.19
N CYS A 52 -4.51 -3.71 -2.71
CA CYS A 52 -3.71 -3.44 -3.90
C CYS A 52 -4.16 -4.36 -5.02
N LYS A 53 -4.81 -3.78 -6.03
CA LYS A 53 -5.40 -4.55 -7.12
C LYS A 53 -4.39 -4.95 -8.21
N SER A 54 -3.15 -4.47 -8.10
CA SER A 54 -2.13 -4.77 -9.08
C SER A 54 -1.63 -6.21 -8.94
N LYS A 55 -1.50 -6.89 -10.06
CA LYS A 55 -0.89 -8.23 -10.11
C LYS A 55 0.62 -8.16 -9.94
N ASN A 56 1.20 -7.01 -10.22
CA ASN A 56 2.62 -6.77 -10.02
C ASN A 56 2.78 -5.77 -8.88
N PRO A 57 3.58 -6.08 -7.84
CA PRO A 57 3.73 -5.16 -6.73
C PRO A 57 4.24 -3.81 -7.19
N PRO A 58 3.58 -2.70 -6.80
CA PRO A 58 4.13 -1.39 -7.05
C PRO A 58 5.51 -1.24 -6.45
N SER A 59 6.38 -0.48 -7.12
CA SER A 59 7.72 -0.22 -6.61
C SER A 59 7.63 0.65 -5.35
N VAL A 60 8.18 0.16 -4.26
CA VAL A 60 8.21 0.88 -3.00
C VAL A 60 9.36 0.34 -2.15
N LEU A 61 10.00 1.19 -1.37
CA LEU A 61 11.03 0.77 -0.42
C LEU A 61 10.43 0.69 0.98
N GLU A 62 10.97 -0.17 1.82
CA GLU A 62 10.48 -0.35 3.19
C GLU A 62 10.46 0.96 3.96
N LYS A 63 11.47 1.81 3.75
CA LYS A 63 11.55 3.11 4.42
C LYS A 63 10.41 4.06 4.04
N HIS A 64 9.69 3.80 2.94
CA HIS A 64 8.55 4.63 2.55
C HIS A 64 7.36 4.47 3.50
N TRP A 65 7.39 3.43 4.33
CA TRP A 65 6.40 3.19 5.36
C TRP A 65 6.87 3.69 6.73
N HIS A 66 7.91 4.51 6.75
CA HIS A 66 8.52 5.00 7.99
C HIS A 66 7.48 5.68 8.89
N GLY A 67 7.47 5.31 10.15
CA GLY A 67 6.47 5.81 11.09
C GLY A 67 5.16 5.04 11.06
N SER A 68 4.91 4.24 10.03
CA SER A 68 3.74 3.37 9.96
C SER A 68 4.06 2.02 10.58
N ASN A 69 3.03 1.34 11.09
CA ASN A 69 3.21 0.04 11.74
C ASN A 69 3.00 -1.08 10.72
N LYS A 70 3.92 -1.19 9.75
CA LYS A 70 3.75 -2.10 8.61
C LYS A 70 3.65 -3.57 9.00
N ARG A 71 4.20 -3.96 10.17
CA ARG A 71 4.14 -5.35 10.62
C ARG A 71 2.76 -5.74 11.15
N SER A 72 1.93 -4.77 11.49
CA SER A 72 0.54 -5.01 11.88
C SER A 72 -0.46 -4.55 10.82
N MET A 73 0.05 -4.10 9.65
CA MET A 73 -0.81 -3.71 8.55
C MET A 73 -1.18 -4.91 7.70
N ASN A 74 -2.41 -4.89 7.20
CA ASN A 74 -2.93 -5.93 6.33
C ASN A 74 -2.88 -5.48 4.88
N LEU A 75 -2.44 -6.38 4.01
CA LEU A 75 -2.39 -6.14 2.58
C LEU A 75 -3.24 -7.20 1.88
N TYR A 76 -4.20 -6.75 1.08
CA TYR A 76 -5.04 -7.64 0.27
C TYR A 76 -4.63 -7.48 -1.18
N VAL A 77 -4.38 -8.61 -1.85
CA VAL A 77 -3.89 -8.65 -3.23
C VAL A 77 -4.74 -9.61 -4.04
N PRO A 78 -4.70 -9.56 -5.39
CA PRO A 78 -5.48 -10.48 -6.22
C PRO A 78 -5.12 -11.93 -5.97
N LYS A 79 -6.10 -12.81 -6.08
CA LYS A 79 -5.90 -14.26 -5.93
C LYS A 79 -4.83 -14.75 -6.89
N GLY A 80 -3.91 -15.56 -6.36
CA GLY A 80 -2.81 -16.14 -7.12
C GLY A 80 -1.56 -15.29 -7.17
N PHE A 81 -1.56 -14.09 -6.60
CA PHE A 81 -0.44 -13.15 -6.72
C PHE A 81 0.24 -12.79 -5.40
N SER A 82 -0.18 -13.39 -4.28
CA SER A 82 0.41 -13.06 -2.98
C SER A 82 1.91 -13.35 -2.92
N ASN A 83 2.38 -14.40 -3.61
CA ASN A 83 3.80 -14.75 -3.57
C ASN A 83 4.70 -13.67 -4.15
N ARG A 84 4.20 -12.89 -5.11
CA ARG A 84 4.96 -11.79 -5.67
C ARG A 84 5.19 -10.69 -4.64
N TYR A 85 4.21 -10.45 -3.76
CA TYR A 85 4.31 -9.44 -2.71
C TYR A 85 5.16 -9.92 -1.54
N LYS A 86 5.11 -11.21 -1.23
CA LYS A 86 5.84 -11.77 -0.08
C LYS A 86 7.35 -11.69 -0.22
N ILE A 87 7.86 -11.61 -1.45
CA ILE A 87 9.30 -11.53 -1.71
C ILE A 87 9.77 -10.12 -2.07
N GLN A 88 8.83 -9.17 -2.25
CA GLN A 88 9.16 -7.84 -2.74
C GLN A 88 9.49 -6.90 -1.60
N GLU A 89 10.60 -6.18 -1.72
CA GLU A 89 10.92 -5.13 -0.77
C GLU A 89 9.78 -4.11 -0.66
N GLY A 90 9.51 -3.66 0.55
CA GLY A 90 8.43 -2.70 0.80
C GLY A 90 7.10 -3.35 1.13
N TRP A 91 6.86 -4.57 0.67
CA TRP A 91 5.60 -5.28 0.89
C TRP A 91 5.73 -6.51 1.79
N ARG A 92 6.91 -7.12 1.83
CA ARG A 92 7.11 -8.44 2.45
C ARG A 92 6.81 -8.50 3.95
N PHE A 93 6.80 -7.37 4.64
CA PHE A 93 6.53 -7.34 6.09
C PHE A 93 5.05 -7.21 6.44
N PHE A 94 4.21 -7.00 5.45
CA PHE A 94 2.77 -6.91 5.67
C PHE A 94 2.18 -8.29 5.95
N ASN A 95 1.01 -8.32 6.60
CA ASN A 95 0.18 -9.50 6.64
C ASN A 95 -0.56 -9.58 5.31
N ILE A 96 -0.17 -10.54 4.46
CA ILE A 96 -0.62 -10.56 3.07
C ILE A 96 -1.71 -11.60 2.89
N TYR A 97 -2.84 -11.17 2.35
CA TYR A 97 -4.01 -12.02 2.08
C TYR A 97 -4.42 -11.88 0.63
N GLU A 98 -5.03 -12.93 0.10
CA GLU A 98 -5.57 -12.90 -1.26
C GLU A 98 -7.07 -12.68 -1.21
N GLU A 99 -7.56 -11.85 -2.13
CA GLU A 99 -8.98 -11.59 -2.31
C GLU A 99 -9.31 -11.52 -3.79
N ASP A 100 -10.60 -11.67 -4.08
CA ASP A 100 -11.11 -11.56 -5.44
C ASP A 100 -11.32 -10.08 -5.77
N ILE A 101 -10.21 -9.40 -6.06
CA ILE A 101 -10.22 -7.95 -6.32
C ILE A 101 -9.53 -7.61 -7.63
#